data_a323911939609638a6f2041d88f5702c
#
_entry.id   a323911939609638a6f2041d88f5702c
#
_cell.length_a   1.000
_cell.length_b   1.000
_cell.length_c   1.000
_cell.angle_alpha   90.00
_cell.angle_beta   90.00
_cell.angle_gamma   90.00
#
_symmetry.space_group_name_H-M   'P 1'
#
loop_
_entity.id
_entity.type
_entity.pdbx_description
1 polymer ?
#
loop_
_entity_poly.entity_id
_entity_poly.type
_entity_poly.pdbx_seq_one_letter_code
_entity_poly.pdbx_strand_id
1 'polypeptide(L)'
;MKIKDFSRYTRSIFAIGLLGMTSQAIATATVEVYKSPTCGCCNKWVDHMRENGFTVNTHDIGNKDIRKKSGISETLGSCHTALVNGYAIEGHVPAADIMRLLKEKPKAVGLSVPDMPHGTPGMEGSRVDPYNVLLIKEPDQSRKDTTIYNRYDPYAKQSGKTEPVATEAEKNSSIMRLKP
;
A
#
# COMPACT_ATOMS: atom_id res chain seq x y z
N MET A 1 50.80 -8.31 68.20
CA MET A 1 49.46 -8.68 68.77
C MET A 1 48.42 -8.39 67.73
N LYS A 2 47.96 -9.47 67.12
CA LYS A 2 46.75 -9.74 66.30
C LYS A 2 46.20 -8.67 65.34
N ILE A 3 46.54 -8.90 64.12
CA ILE A 3 45.96 -8.35 62.90
C ILE A 3 44.94 -9.37 62.36
N LYS A 4 43.81 -8.90 61.97
CA LYS A 4 42.90 -9.64 61.06
C LYS A 4 42.32 -8.72 60.07
N ASP A 5 42.97 -8.68 58.92
CA ASP A 5 42.42 -8.15 57.68
C ASP A 5 41.48 -9.14 57.08
N PHE A 6 40.33 -8.70 56.70
CA PHE A 6 39.44 -9.47 55.87
C PHE A 6 38.99 -8.60 54.67
N SER A 7 39.82 -8.67 53.65
CA SER A 7 39.50 -8.08 52.36
C SER A 7 38.36 -8.87 51.69
N ARG A 8 37.23 -8.23 51.59
CA ARG A 8 36.07 -8.74 50.84
C ARG A 8 36.15 -8.27 49.40
N TYR A 9 36.63 -9.11 48.52
CA TYR A 9 36.52 -8.95 47.08
C TYR A 9 35.06 -9.06 46.66
N THR A 10 34.41 -7.94 46.42
CA THR A 10 33.11 -7.89 45.70
C THR A 10 33.40 -8.10 44.22
N ARG A 11 33.11 -9.31 43.71
CA ARG A 11 33.06 -9.63 42.28
C ARG A 11 31.80 -8.98 41.70
N SER A 12 31.97 -7.82 41.07
CA SER A 12 30.94 -7.24 40.19
C SER A 12 30.88 -8.09 38.93
N ILE A 13 29.84 -8.90 38.81
CA ILE A 13 29.52 -9.61 37.58
C ILE A 13 28.82 -8.61 36.68
N PHE A 14 29.56 -8.07 35.71
CA PHE A 14 28.99 -7.29 34.61
C PHE A 14 28.30 -8.27 33.67
N ALA A 15 26.98 -8.43 33.86
CA ALA A 15 26.14 -9.14 32.89
C ALA A 15 25.93 -8.20 31.69
N ILE A 16 26.77 -8.37 30.65
CA ILE A 16 26.55 -7.76 29.36
C ILE A 16 25.34 -8.47 28.72
N GLY A 17 24.18 -7.85 28.86
CA GLY A 17 22.98 -8.26 28.14
C GLY A 17 23.16 -8.02 26.64
N LEU A 18 23.45 -9.10 25.88
CA LEU A 18 23.39 -9.08 24.44
C LEU A 18 21.93 -8.89 24.03
N LEU A 19 21.50 -7.64 23.81
CA LEU A 19 20.22 -7.37 23.13
C LEU A 19 20.38 -7.90 21.69
N GLY A 20 19.91 -9.12 21.48
CA GLY A 20 19.77 -9.68 20.15
C GLY A 20 18.75 -8.83 19.38
N MET A 21 19.22 -7.98 18.47
CA MET A 21 18.39 -7.39 17.44
C MET A 21 17.87 -8.52 16.55
N THR A 22 16.70 -9.06 16.89
CA THR A 22 15.97 -9.92 15.98
C THR A 22 15.56 -9.10 14.78
N SER A 23 16.35 -9.15 13.71
CA SER A 23 15.95 -8.66 12.40
C SER A 23 14.71 -9.46 12.00
N GLN A 24 13.53 -8.86 12.13
CA GLN A 24 12.32 -9.44 11.58
C GLN A 24 12.46 -9.37 10.06
N ALA A 25 12.77 -10.49 9.44
CA ALA A 25 12.64 -10.65 8.01
C ALA A 25 11.16 -10.37 7.69
N ILE A 26 10.88 -9.24 7.06
CA ILE A 26 9.55 -8.95 6.52
C ILE A 26 9.36 -9.99 5.42
N ALA A 27 8.52 -10.98 5.68
CA ALA A 27 8.13 -11.93 4.65
C ALA A 27 7.54 -11.12 3.50
N THR A 28 8.22 -11.13 2.36
CA THR A 28 7.77 -10.43 1.17
C THR A 28 6.45 -11.04 0.73
N ALA A 29 5.39 -10.23 0.66
CA ALA A 29 4.09 -10.72 0.23
C ALA A 29 4.17 -11.14 -1.23
N THR A 30 3.59 -12.31 -1.56
CA THR A 30 3.47 -12.78 -2.93
C THR A 30 2.27 -12.11 -3.59
N VAL A 31 2.50 -11.59 -4.79
CA VAL A 31 1.50 -10.92 -5.64
C VAL A 31 1.25 -11.77 -6.88
N GLU A 32 0.01 -12.19 -7.07
CA GLU A 32 -0.43 -12.95 -8.25
C GLU A 32 -1.04 -11.97 -9.25
N VAL A 33 -0.39 -11.75 -10.41
CA VAL A 33 -0.78 -10.73 -11.40
C VAL A 33 -1.40 -11.37 -12.64
N TYR A 34 -2.61 -11.00 -12.95
CA TYR A 34 -3.37 -11.45 -14.12
C TYR A 34 -3.40 -10.35 -15.17
N LYS A 35 -2.82 -10.60 -16.33
CA LYS A 35 -2.65 -9.61 -17.39
C LYS A 35 -2.67 -10.23 -18.79
N SER A 36 -2.78 -9.40 -19.84
CA SER A 36 -2.53 -9.86 -21.21
C SER A 36 -1.05 -10.15 -21.41
N PRO A 37 -0.68 -11.20 -22.17
CA PRO A 37 0.72 -11.50 -22.50
C PRO A 37 1.42 -10.35 -23.26
N THR A 38 0.66 -9.53 -23.97
CA THR A 38 1.19 -8.40 -24.76
C THR A 38 1.18 -7.06 -24.02
N CYS A 39 0.78 -7.03 -22.74
CA CYS A 39 0.71 -5.80 -21.97
C CYS A 39 2.08 -5.32 -21.48
N GLY A 40 2.73 -4.45 -22.28
CA GLY A 40 4.07 -3.93 -21.95
C GLY A 40 4.12 -3.09 -20.68
N CYS A 41 3.11 -2.21 -20.44
CA CYS A 41 3.04 -1.41 -19.22
C CYS A 41 2.80 -2.25 -17.98
N CYS A 42 2.03 -3.35 -18.10
CA CYS A 42 1.84 -4.29 -16.99
C CYS A 42 3.16 -4.97 -16.59
N ASN A 43 4.04 -5.31 -17.58
CA ASN A 43 5.35 -5.87 -17.26
C ASN A 43 6.21 -4.88 -16.48
N LYS A 44 6.22 -3.60 -16.86
CA LYS A 44 6.92 -2.55 -16.11
C LYS A 44 6.35 -2.37 -14.69
N TRP A 45 5.03 -2.49 -14.52
CA TRP A 45 4.43 -2.47 -13.18
C TRP A 45 4.87 -3.68 -12.33
N VAL A 46 4.96 -4.87 -12.94
CA VAL A 46 5.51 -6.06 -12.29
C VAL A 46 6.95 -5.84 -11.82
N ASP A 47 7.78 -5.21 -12.66
CA ASP A 47 9.15 -4.88 -12.30
C ASP A 47 9.20 -3.85 -11.16
N HIS A 48 8.35 -2.80 -11.20
CA HIS A 48 8.17 -1.86 -10.09
C HIS A 48 7.82 -2.58 -8.78
N MET A 49 6.93 -3.57 -8.80
CA MET A 49 6.58 -4.34 -7.60
C MET A 49 7.78 -5.15 -7.07
N ARG A 50 8.53 -5.79 -7.96
CA ARG A 50 9.74 -6.55 -7.59
C ARG A 50 10.82 -5.65 -6.99
N GLU A 51 11.07 -4.49 -7.59
CA GLU A 51 12.01 -3.47 -7.10
C GLU A 51 11.64 -2.95 -5.70
N ASN A 52 10.35 -2.99 -5.36
CA ASN A 52 9.85 -2.64 -4.03
C ASN A 52 9.71 -3.84 -3.08
N GLY A 53 10.35 -4.98 -3.38
CA GLY A 53 10.50 -6.11 -2.48
C GLY A 53 9.34 -7.10 -2.48
N PHE A 54 8.42 -7.05 -3.45
CA PHE A 54 7.39 -8.08 -3.60
C PHE A 54 7.88 -9.28 -4.41
N THR A 55 7.46 -10.48 -4.03
CA THR A 55 7.54 -11.65 -4.91
C THR A 55 6.36 -11.61 -5.86
N VAL A 56 6.61 -11.67 -7.19
CA VAL A 56 5.54 -11.51 -8.18
C VAL A 56 5.49 -12.70 -9.13
N ASN A 57 4.33 -13.35 -9.17
CA ASN A 57 3.96 -14.37 -10.15
C ASN A 57 3.03 -13.74 -11.20
N THR A 58 3.19 -14.10 -12.47
CA THR A 58 2.39 -13.56 -13.57
C THR A 58 1.58 -14.65 -14.25
N HIS A 59 0.33 -14.33 -14.57
CA HIS A 59 -0.62 -15.17 -15.30
C HIS A 59 -1.07 -14.44 -16.57
N ASP A 60 -0.53 -14.86 -17.71
CA ASP A 60 -0.74 -14.20 -19.00
C ASP A 60 -2.02 -14.68 -19.70
N ILE A 61 -3.15 -14.64 -18.99
CA ILE A 61 -4.46 -15.14 -19.42
C ILE A 61 -5.53 -14.03 -19.48
N GLY A 62 -5.13 -12.76 -19.35
CA GLY A 62 -6.04 -11.62 -19.20
C GLY A 62 -6.57 -11.49 -17.76
N ASN A 63 -7.30 -10.41 -17.48
CA ASN A 63 -7.73 -10.07 -16.12
C ASN A 63 -9.26 -9.97 -15.93
N LYS A 64 -10.07 -10.12 -17.00
CA LYS A 64 -11.53 -9.92 -16.90
C LYS A 64 -12.19 -10.84 -15.88
N ASP A 65 -11.85 -12.12 -15.92
CA ASP A 65 -12.48 -13.12 -15.04
C ASP A 65 -12.06 -12.92 -13.58
N ILE A 66 -10.77 -12.64 -13.33
CA ILE A 66 -10.29 -12.42 -11.97
C ILE A 66 -10.81 -11.10 -11.41
N ARG A 67 -10.89 -10.03 -12.21
CA ARG A 67 -11.54 -8.78 -11.85
C ARG A 67 -12.95 -9.00 -11.36
N LYS A 68 -13.77 -9.69 -12.16
CA LYS A 68 -15.16 -10.01 -11.81
C LYS A 68 -15.24 -10.86 -10.54
N LYS A 69 -14.44 -11.93 -10.45
CA LYS A 69 -14.42 -12.81 -9.26
C LYS A 69 -14.01 -12.06 -7.99
N SER A 70 -13.19 -11.04 -8.12
CA SER A 70 -12.76 -10.21 -7.00
C SER A 70 -13.75 -9.11 -6.63
N GLY A 71 -14.89 -9.01 -7.30
CA GLY A 71 -15.90 -7.98 -7.04
C GLY A 71 -15.46 -6.58 -7.45
N ILE A 72 -14.56 -6.45 -8.44
CA ILE A 72 -14.16 -5.14 -8.97
C ILE A 72 -15.05 -4.81 -10.16
N SER A 73 -15.82 -3.72 -10.04
CA SER A 73 -16.71 -3.23 -11.09
C SER A 73 -15.91 -2.78 -12.33
N GLU A 74 -16.51 -2.91 -13.52
CA GLU A 74 -15.92 -2.46 -14.79
C GLU A 74 -15.59 -0.96 -14.80
N THR A 75 -16.29 -0.15 -14.02
CA THR A 75 -16.01 1.30 -13.90
C THR A 75 -14.71 1.61 -13.16
N LEU A 76 -14.14 0.62 -12.50
CA LEU A 76 -12.85 0.67 -11.81
C LEU A 76 -11.75 -0.06 -12.59
N GLY A 77 -12.09 -0.61 -13.76
CA GLY A 77 -11.22 -1.47 -14.54
C GLY A 77 -9.97 -0.79 -15.09
N SER A 78 -8.91 -1.58 -15.21
CA SER A 78 -7.63 -1.22 -15.81
C SER A 78 -7.04 -2.41 -16.59
N CYS A 79 -5.76 -2.38 -16.92
CA CYS A 79 -5.12 -3.36 -17.81
C CYS A 79 -4.69 -4.67 -17.13
N HIS A 80 -4.62 -4.71 -15.81
CA HIS A 80 -4.32 -5.93 -15.03
C HIS A 80 -5.01 -5.89 -13.68
N THR A 81 -5.19 -7.08 -13.10
CA THR A 81 -5.68 -7.29 -11.75
C THR A 81 -4.67 -8.14 -11.00
N ALA A 82 -4.30 -7.75 -9.79
CA ALA A 82 -3.42 -8.53 -8.93
C ALA A 82 -4.10 -8.91 -7.62
N LEU A 83 -3.67 -10.04 -7.04
CA LEU A 83 -4.13 -10.50 -5.73
C LEU A 83 -2.95 -10.54 -4.77
N VAL A 84 -3.13 -9.99 -3.58
CA VAL A 84 -2.12 -10.00 -2.52
C VAL A 84 -2.78 -10.07 -1.15
N ASN A 85 -2.45 -11.11 -0.37
CA ASN A 85 -2.97 -11.31 0.99
C ASN A 85 -4.49 -11.11 1.12
N GLY A 86 -5.27 -11.56 0.12
CA GLY A 86 -6.72 -11.46 0.10
C GLY A 86 -7.28 -10.15 -0.47
N TYR A 87 -6.44 -9.17 -0.75
CA TYR A 87 -6.85 -7.93 -1.44
C TYR A 87 -6.70 -8.07 -2.96
N ALA A 88 -7.60 -7.41 -3.67
CA ALA A 88 -7.51 -7.23 -5.11
C ALA A 88 -6.96 -5.83 -5.45
N ILE A 89 -5.99 -5.79 -6.34
CA ILE A 89 -5.32 -4.58 -6.80
C ILE A 89 -5.58 -4.43 -8.28
N GLU A 90 -6.24 -3.37 -8.68
CA GLU A 90 -6.60 -3.13 -10.08
C GLU A 90 -5.76 -2.01 -10.67
N GLY A 91 -5.04 -2.31 -11.75
CA GLY A 91 -4.23 -1.35 -12.48
C GLY A 91 -2.95 -0.92 -11.76
N HIS A 92 -2.43 0.22 -12.17
CA HIS A 92 -1.08 0.69 -11.84
C HIS A 92 -0.99 1.33 -10.44
N VAL A 93 -1.47 0.63 -9.39
CA VAL A 93 -1.38 1.09 -8.00
C VAL A 93 0.08 1.09 -7.56
N PRO A 94 0.61 2.18 -6.98
CA PRO A 94 1.97 2.24 -6.47
C PRO A 94 2.24 1.23 -5.35
N ALA A 95 3.42 0.62 -5.35
CA ALA A 95 3.85 -0.36 -4.34
C ALA A 95 3.74 0.19 -2.90
N ALA A 96 4.02 1.49 -2.70
CA ALA A 96 3.89 2.15 -1.41
C ALA A 96 2.46 2.11 -0.85
N ASP A 97 1.45 2.29 -1.71
CA ASP A 97 0.04 2.22 -1.30
C ASP A 97 -0.37 0.78 -0.99
N ILE A 98 0.15 -0.20 -1.74
CA ILE A 98 -0.09 -1.63 -1.46
C ILE A 98 0.57 -2.01 -0.12
N MET A 99 1.80 -1.59 0.15
CA MET A 99 2.46 -1.82 1.44
C MET A 99 1.66 -1.20 2.59
N ARG A 100 1.13 0.01 2.40
CA ARG A 100 0.28 0.68 3.39
C ARG A 100 -1.01 -0.11 3.62
N LEU A 101 -1.69 -0.58 2.56
CA LEU A 101 -2.89 -1.42 2.65
C LEU A 101 -2.62 -2.70 3.46
N LEU A 102 -1.51 -3.39 3.18
CA LEU A 102 -1.12 -4.61 3.88
C LEU A 102 -0.77 -4.38 5.35
N LYS A 103 -0.29 -3.18 5.69
CA LYS A 103 -0.02 -2.77 7.08
C LYS A 103 -1.29 -2.38 7.82
N GLU A 104 -2.15 -1.57 7.22
CA GLU A 104 -3.40 -1.06 7.82
C GLU A 104 -4.48 -2.12 7.92
N LYS A 105 -4.51 -3.08 6.99
CA LYS A 105 -5.46 -4.20 6.91
C LYS A 105 -6.93 -3.77 7.05
N PRO A 106 -7.39 -2.76 6.30
CA PRO A 106 -8.78 -2.34 6.36
C PRO A 106 -9.71 -3.45 5.85
N LYS A 107 -10.96 -3.46 6.34
CA LYS A 107 -12.00 -4.28 5.72
C LYS A 107 -12.37 -3.68 4.36
N ALA A 108 -11.88 -4.28 3.29
CA ALA A 108 -12.04 -3.79 1.93
C ALA A 108 -11.83 -4.92 0.91
N VAL A 109 -12.32 -4.74 -0.31
CA VAL A 109 -11.99 -5.58 -1.46
C VAL A 109 -10.56 -5.33 -1.90
N GLY A 110 -10.12 -4.06 -1.95
CA GLY A 110 -8.77 -3.71 -2.35
C GLY A 110 -8.62 -2.26 -2.84
N LEU A 111 -7.66 -2.05 -3.75
CA LEU A 111 -7.35 -0.75 -4.33
C LEU A 111 -7.52 -0.76 -5.85
N SER A 112 -7.85 0.40 -6.42
CA SER A 112 -7.85 0.59 -7.87
C SER A 112 -7.21 1.93 -8.26
N VAL A 113 -6.44 1.90 -9.33
CA VAL A 113 -6.16 3.05 -10.21
C VAL A 113 -6.88 2.77 -11.52
N PRO A 114 -8.11 3.29 -11.69
CA PRO A 114 -8.89 3.05 -12.90
C PRO A 114 -8.22 3.65 -14.12
N ASP A 115 -8.55 3.10 -15.27
CA ASP A 115 -7.97 3.53 -16.56
C ASP A 115 -6.45 3.25 -16.60
N MET A 116 -5.68 4.11 -17.25
CA MET A 116 -4.23 4.05 -17.35
C MET A 116 -3.63 5.46 -17.34
N PRO A 117 -3.66 6.18 -16.20
CA PRO A 117 -3.12 7.52 -16.12
C PRO A 117 -1.62 7.54 -16.38
N HIS A 118 -1.14 8.49 -17.18
CA HIS A 118 0.28 8.68 -17.40
C HIS A 118 0.99 9.09 -16.10
N GLY A 119 2.19 8.59 -15.88
CA GLY A 119 2.99 8.83 -14.67
C GLY A 119 2.71 7.87 -13.52
N THR A 120 1.75 6.93 -13.67
CA THR A 120 1.64 5.80 -12.75
C THR A 120 2.79 4.81 -12.96
N PRO A 121 3.15 3.98 -11.95
CA PRO A 121 4.22 2.99 -12.11
C PRO A 121 4.00 2.09 -13.33
N GLY A 122 4.99 2.02 -14.23
CA GLY A 122 4.91 1.32 -15.52
C GLY A 122 4.31 2.14 -16.67
N MET A 123 3.82 3.36 -16.38
CA MET A 123 3.28 4.32 -17.33
C MET A 123 4.04 5.65 -17.29
N GLU A 124 5.31 5.59 -16.90
CA GLU A 124 6.21 6.75 -16.84
C GLU A 124 6.48 7.29 -18.25
N GLY A 125 6.65 8.61 -18.36
CA GLY A 125 6.91 9.31 -19.61
C GLY A 125 6.99 10.82 -19.43
N SER A 126 7.00 11.56 -20.55
CA SER A 126 7.04 13.02 -20.55
C SER A 126 5.74 13.66 -20.06
N ARG A 127 4.62 12.95 -20.15
CA ARG A 127 3.33 13.37 -19.63
C ARG A 127 3.06 12.70 -18.29
N VAL A 128 2.57 13.48 -17.31
CA VAL A 128 2.12 12.98 -16.02
C VAL A 128 0.73 13.55 -15.75
N ASP A 129 -0.24 12.67 -15.52
CA ASP A 129 -1.61 13.05 -15.18
C ASP A 129 -1.82 12.96 -13.67
N PRO A 130 -2.62 13.85 -13.05
CA PRO A 130 -3.06 13.63 -11.68
C PRO A 130 -3.99 12.41 -11.62
N TYR A 131 -3.83 11.58 -10.58
CA TYR A 131 -4.67 10.41 -10.38
C TYR A 131 -4.93 10.12 -8.91
N ASN A 132 -5.97 9.34 -8.66
CA ASN A 132 -6.31 8.85 -7.34
C ASN A 132 -6.14 7.33 -7.26
N VAL A 133 -5.62 6.87 -6.13
CA VAL A 133 -5.77 5.48 -5.70
C VAL A 133 -7.09 5.40 -4.93
N LEU A 134 -7.98 4.53 -5.36
CA LEU A 134 -9.33 4.37 -4.80
C LEU A 134 -9.39 3.14 -3.91
N LEU A 135 -9.99 3.25 -2.72
CA LEU A 135 -10.28 2.13 -1.84
C LEU A 135 -11.68 1.58 -2.19
N ILE A 136 -11.73 0.29 -2.53
CA ILE A 136 -12.95 -0.45 -2.81
C ILE A 136 -13.36 -1.15 -1.53
N LYS A 137 -14.40 -0.67 -0.85
CA LYS A 137 -14.86 -1.22 0.44
C LYS A 137 -15.75 -2.45 0.26
N GLU A 138 -16.64 -2.42 -0.74
CA GLU A 138 -17.63 -3.48 -0.99
C GLU A 138 -17.51 -4.00 -2.43
N PRO A 139 -17.86 -5.27 -2.68
CA PRO A 139 -17.90 -5.81 -4.02
C PRO A 139 -18.84 -5.03 -4.96
N ASP A 140 -18.48 -5.00 -6.24
CA ASP A 140 -19.23 -4.35 -7.33
C ASP A 140 -19.53 -2.87 -7.13
N GLN A 141 -18.80 -2.23 -6.21
CA GLN A 141 -18.89 -0.79 -5.93
C GLN A 141 -18.55 0.04 -7.17
N SER A 142 -19.37 1.02 -7.50
CA SER A 142 -19.09 1.91 -8.61
C SER A 142 -17.99 2.92 -8.25
N ARG A 143 -17.34 3.51 -9.27
CA ARG A 143 -16.24 4.46 -9.07
C ARG A 143 -16.61 5.64 -8.18
N LYS A 144 -17.83 6.17 -8.31
CA LYS A 144 -18.33 7.30 -7.51
C LYS A 144 -18.55 6.97 -6.03
N ASP A 145 -18.74 5.70 -5.71
CA ASP A 145 -19.04 5.23 -4.36
C ASP A 145 -17.75 4.80 -3.61
N THR A 146 -16.58 4.80 -4.29
CA THR A 146 -15.29 4.49 -3.67
C THR A 146 -14.77 5.66 -2.85
N THR A 147 -13.81 5.37 -1.96
CA THR A 147 -13.10 6.38 -1.16
C THR A 147 -11.71 6.62 -1.75
N ILE A 148 -11.28 7.88 -1.80
CA ILE A 148 -9.89 8.19 -2.17
C ILE A 148 -8.97 7.66 -1.06
N TYR A 149 -8.11 6.71 -1.41
CA TYR A 149 -7.09 6.17 -0.52
C TYR A 149 -5.81 7.01 -0.54
N ASN A 150 -5.37 7.41 -1.74
CA ASN A 150 -4.25 8.33 -1.94
C ASN A 150 -4.48 9.19 -3.18
N ARG A 151 -3.83 10.35 -3.22
CA ARG A 151 -3.88 11.27 -4.36
C ARG A 151 -2.47 11.58 -4.85
N TYR A 152 -2.25 11.45 -6.13
CA TYR A 152 -1.04 11.82 -6.82
C TYR A 152 -1.32 13.00 -7.75
N ASP A 153 -0.78 14.16 -7.41
CA ASP A 153 -0.92 15.38 -8.19
C ASP A 153 0.48 15.97 -8.43
N PRO A 154 1.01 15.88 -9.65
CA PRO A 154 2.32 16.42 -9.97
C PRO A 154 2.39 17.95 -9.86
N TYR A 155 1.25 18.62 -9.82
CA TYR A 155 1.14 20.08 -9.76
C TYR A 155 0.92 20.60 -8.32
N ALA A 156 0.65 19.75 -7.35
CA ALA A 156 0.36 20.14 -5.95
C ALA A 156 1.49 20.92 -5.29
N LYS A 157 2.76 20.67 -5.67
CA LYS A 157 3.94 21.39 -5.15
C LYS A 157 3.98 22.86 -5.56
N GLN A 158 3.23 23.26 -6.60
CA GLN A 158 3.16 24.65 -7.05
C GLN A 158 2.10 25.47 -6.28
N SER A 159 1.17 24.82 -5.62
CA SER A 159 0.07 25.47 -4.89
C SER A 159 0.29 25.66 -3.38
N GLY A 160 1.41 25.17 -2.82
CA GLY A 160 1.83 25.45 -1.43
C GLY A 160 0.88 24.98 -0.31
N LYS A 161 -0.03 24.01 -0.57
CA LYS A 161 -0.98 23.53 0.43
C LYS A 161 -1.19 22.02 0.33
N THR A 162 -0.51 21.29 1.17
CA THR A 162 -0.92 19.93 1.58
C THR A 162 -1.99 20.10 2.67
N GLU A 163 -3.26 20.06 2.30
CA GLU A 163 -4.31 19.84 3.30
C GLU A 163 -4.42 18.33 3.54
N PRO A 164 -4.26 17.84 4.80
CA PRO A 164 -4.61 16.47 5.12
C PRO A 164 -6.10 16.29 4.86
N VAL A 165 -6.45 15.22 4.15
CA VAL A 165 -7.86 14.86 3.91
C VAL A 165 -8.50 14.60 5.28
N ALA A 166 -9.37 15.53 5.71
CA ALA A 166 -10.11 15.40 6.96
C ALA A 166 -10.95 14.12 6.89
N THR A 167 -10.77 13.27 7.89
CA THR A 167 -11.55 12.04 8.05
C THR A 167 -13.02 12.40 8.32
N GLU A 168 -13.97 11.54 7.92
CA GLU A 168 -15.41 11.76 8.15
C GLU A 168 -15.75 12.05 9.64
N ALA A 169 -14.90 11.60 10.57
CA ALA A 169 -15.02 11.90 11.98
C ALA A 169 -14.88 13.40 12.33
N GLU A 170 -14.01 14.13 11.61
CA GLU A 170 -13.82 15.57 11.82
C GLU A 170 -14.95 16.41 11.21
N LYS A 171 -15.54 15.97 10.09
CA LYS A 171 -16.71 16.63 9.50
C LYS A 171 -17.93 16.56 10.41
N ASN A 172 -18.15 15.44 11.07
CA ASN A 172 -19.29 15.26 12.00
C ASN A 172 -19.15 16.10 13.27
N SER A 173 -17.93 16.32 13.75
CA SER A 173 -17.65 17.17 14.93
C SER A 173 -17.93 18.65 14.65
N SER A 174 -17.70 19.14 13.42
CA SER A 174 -17.95 20.53 13.04
C SER A 174 -19.44 20.86 12.90
N ILE A 175 -20.26 19.88 12.46
CA ILE A 175 -21.71 20.07 12.28
C ILE A 175 -22.44 20.13 13.65
N MET A 176 -21.93 19.42 14.68
CA MET A 176 -22.54 19.46 16.02
C MET A 176 -22.32 20.78 16.78
N ARG A 177 -21.38 21.64 16.35
CA ARG A 177 -21.11 22.93 17.03
C ARG A 177 -21.93 24.11 16.50
N LEU A 178 -22.79 23.89 15.51
CA LEU A 178 -23.56 24.97 14.84
C LEU A 178 -25.08 24.90 15.10
N LYS A 179 -25.55 24.17 16.12
CA LYS A 179 -26.95 24.29 16.55
C LYS A 179 -27.06 25.23 17.75
N PRO A 180 -27.85 26.30 17.63
CA PRO A 180 -28.14 27.19 18.75
C PRO A 180 -29.03 26.53 19.81
#